data_f27974054025187264d77f55f847c2fd
#
_entry.id   f27974054025187264d77f55f847c2fd
#
_cell.length_a   1.000
_cell.length_b   1.000
_cell.length_c   1.000
_cell.angle_alpha   90.00
_cell.angle_beta   90.00
_cell.angle_gamma   90.00
#
_symmetry.space_group_name_H-M   'P 1'
#
loop_
_entity.id
_entity.type
_entity.pdbx_description
1 polymer ?
#
loop_
_entity_poly.entity_id
_entity_poly.type
_entity_poly.pdbx_seq_one_letter_code
_entity_poly.pdbx_strand_id
1 'polypeptide(L)'
;MVARESGIALVGDMKSASVVDWGGDGKPGLAVTLNNGATASFENKSAGRWLRVALPGARAAGARVALRRAGLPDQVVELHAGGGYLAQDGATAWFGLGDSGVRGKVSVTWADGTATELPFDGKTTILKATPAARSATR
;
A
#
# COMPACT_ATOMS: atom_id res chain seq x y z
N MET A 1 2.31 7.42 -20.65
CA MET A 1 3.63 6.98 -20.10
C MET A 1 3.97 5.65 -20.74
N VAL A 2 5.12 5.51 -21.34
CA VAL A 2 5.59 4.23 -21.90
C VAL A 2 6.57 3.58 -20.91
N ALA A 3 6.62 2.26 -20.87
CA ALA A 3 7.46 1.48 -19.92
C ALA A 3 8.92 1.95 -19.89
N ARG A 4 9.47 2.33 -21.07
CA ARG A 4 10.83 2.83 -21.20
C ARG A 4 11.07 4.14 -20.42
N GLU A 5 10.08 5.02 -20.34
CA GLU A 5 10.18 6.30 -19.62
C GLU A 5 10.06 6.12 -18.10
N SER A 6 9.40 5.04 -17.66
CA SER A 6 9.29 4.70 -16.23
C SER A 6 10.56 4.04 -15.67
N GLY A 7 11.51 3.66 -16.54
CA GLY A 7 12.68 2.86 -16.17
C GLY A 7 12.35 1.37 -15.95
N ILE A 8 11.09 0.96 -16.13
CA ILE A 8 10.66 -0.44 -16.01
C ILE A 8 10.64 -1.04 -17.41
N ALA A 9 11.79 -1.51 -17.87
CA ALA A 9 11.93 -2.19 -19.14
C ALA A 9 12.38 -3.64 -18.89
N LEU A 10 11.45 -4.57 -19.02
CA LEU A 10 11.71 -6.01 -18.93
C LEU A 10 11.31 -6.67 -20.24
N VAL A 11 12.16 -7.57 -20.71
CA VAL A 11 11.87 -8.46 -21.84
C VAL A 11 11.79 -9.87 -21.29
N GLY A 12 10.71 -10.56 -21.57
CA GLY A 12 10.51 -11.94 -21.13
C GLY A 12 9.05 -12.26 -20.81
N ASP A 13 8.82 -13.49 -20.40
CA ASP A 13 7.51 -14.00 -20.01
C ASP A 13 7.27 -13.66 -18.51
N MET A 14 6.73 -12.48 -18.24
CA MET A 14 6.41 -12.02 -16.89
C MET A 14 5.21 -12.78 -16.34
N LYS A 15 5.35 -13.33 -15.13
CA LYS A 15 4.30 -14.15 -14.49
C LYS A 15 3.60 -13.42 -13.37
N SER A 16 4.30 -12.62 -12.59
CA SER A 16 3.68 -11.88 -11.51
C SER A 16 4.37 -10.56 -11.24
N ALA A 17 3.65 -9.64 -10.62
CA ALA A 17 4.20 -8.40 -10.09
C ALA A 17 3.58 -8.13 -8.71
N SER A 18 4.38 -7.63 -7.77
CA SER A 18 3.93 -7.24 -6.44
C SER A 18 4.58 -5.93 -6.01
N VAL A 19 3.81 -5.12 -5.29
CA VAL A 19 4.32 -3.88 -4.69
C VAL A 19 5.03 -4.19 -3.39
N VAL A 20 6.25 -3.69 -3.23
CA VAL A 20 7.12 -3.96 -2.08
C VAL A 20 7.93 -2.72 -1.70
N ASP A 21 8.15 -2.55 -0.41
CA ASP A 21 9.04 -1.52 0.14
C ASP A 21 10.42 -2.15 0.40
N TRP A 22 11.32 -2.03 -0.57
CA TRP A 22 12.66 -2.60 -0.49
C TRP A 22 13.55 -1.91 0.53
N GLY A 23 13.45 -0.60 0.63
CA GLY A 23 14.28 0.23 1.50
C GLY A 23 13.73 0.38 2.91
N GLY A 24 12.50 0.00 3.18
CA GLY A 24 11.83 0.29 4.45
C GLY A 24 11.56 1.78 4.67
N ASP A 25 11.60 2.59 3.60
CA ASP A 25 11.44 4.05 3.62
C ASP A 25 9.99 4.52 3.39
N GLY A 26 9.06 3.57 3.21
CA GLY A 26 7.66 3.84 2.95
C GLY A 26 7.34 4.14 1.50
N LYS A 27 8.27 3.94 0.55
CA LYS A 27 8.03 4.09 -0.89
C LYS A 27 7.68 2.75 -1.54
N PRO A 28 6.65 2.72 -2.42
CA PRO A 28 6.31 1.52 -3.15
C PRO A 28 7.34 1.27 -4.26
N GLY A 29 8.05 0.16 -4.21
CA GLY A 29 8.82 -0.42 -5.29
C GLY A 29 8.05 -1.56 -5.94
N LEU A 30 8.66 -2.27 -6.88
CA LEU A 30 8.05 -3.36 -7.64
C LEU A 30 8.96 -4.57 -7.66
N ALA A 31 8.40 -5.75 -7.40
CA ALA A 31 9.00 -7.05 -7.67
C ALA A 31 8.29 -7.70 -8.85
N VAL A 32 9.04 -8.20 -9.82
CA VAL A 32 8.49 -8.89 -11.01
C VAL A 32 9.16 -10.22 -11.17
N THR A 33 8.36 -11.29 -11.27
CA THR A 33 8.88 -12.64 -11.57
C THR A 33 8.72 -12.96 -13.03
N LEU A 34 9.72 -13.64 -13.60
CA LEU A 34 9.71 -14.12 -14.97
C LEU A 34 9.64 -15.65 -14.98
N ASN A 35 9.00 -16.20 -16.00
CA ASN A 35 9.03 -17.63 -16.26
C ASN A 35 10.43 -18.02 -16.73
N ASN A 36 11.05 -18.96 -16.01
CA ASN A 36 12.41 -19.43 -16.32
C ASN A 36 13.47 -18.30 -16.39
N GLY A 37 13.30 -17.27 -15.54
CA GLY A 37 14.20 -16.13 -15.45
C GLY A 37 14.38 -15.63 -14.02
N ALA A 38 15.34 -14.74 -13.82
CA ALA A 38 15.58 -14.12 -12.53
C ALA A 38 14.44 -13.15 -12.16
N THR A 39 14.12 -13.05 -10.87
CA THR A 39 13.23 -12.00 -10.36
C THR A 39 13.88 -10.64 -10.53
N ALA A 40 13.17 -9.69 -11.10
CA ALA A 40 13.60 -8.31 -11.21
C ALA A 40 12.97 -7.45 -10.10
N SER A 41 13.74 -6.51 -9.57
CA SER A 41 13.28 -5.56 -8.57
C SER A 41 13.51 -4.13 -9.06
N PHE A 42 12.55 -3.25 -8.76
CA PHE A 42 12.60 -1.84 -9.12
C PHE A 42 12.34 -1.00 -7.88
N GLU A 43 13.30 -0.17 -7.53
CA GLU A 43 13.14 0.82 -6.48
C GLU A 43 12.41 2.06 -7.03
N ASN A 44 11.55 2.64 -6.20
CA ASN A 44 10.92 3.92 -6.53
C ASN A 44 11.86 5.07 -6.18
N LYS A 45 12.43 5.70 -7.22
CA LYS A 45 13.34 6.84 -7.10
C LYS A 45 12.64 8.20 -7.29
N SER A 46 11.30 8.21 -7.33
CA SER A 46 10.57 9.48 -7.42
C SER A 46 10.83 10.36 -6.20
N ALA A 47 10.85 11.68 -6.40
CA ALA A 47 10.94 12.65 -5.32
C ALA A 47 9.66 12.75 -4.49
N GLY A 48 8.55 12.18 -4.97
CA GLY A 48 7.25 12.21 -4.32
C GLY A 48 7.27 11.54 -2.94
N ARG A 49 6.44 12.06 -2.06
CA ARG A 49 6.24 11.51 -0.70
C ARG A 49 5.14 10.47 -0.72
N TRP A 50 5.27 9.48 0.14
CA TRP A 50 4.34 8.36 0.26
C TRP A 50 3.98 8.10 1.71
N LEU A 51 2.76 7.60 1.93
CA LEU A 51 2.33 7.02 3.19
C LEU A 51 2.03 5.54 2.95
N ARG A 52 2.70 4.69 3.68
CA ARG A 52 2.44 3.26 3.77
C ARG A 52 1.61 2.97 5.01
N VAL A 53 0.46 2.34 4.86
CA VAL A 53 -0.36 1.87 5.97
C VAL A 53 -0.35 0.34 5.99
N ALA A 54 0.36 -0.23 6.96
CA ALA A 54 0.48 -1.68 7.12
C ALA A 54 -0.64 -2.21 8.03
N LEU A 55 -1.28 -3.30 7.62
CA LEU A 55 -2.32 -4.00 8.36
C LEU A 55 -1.85 -5.40 8.76
N PRO A 56 -2.39 -6.04 9.83
CA PRO A 56 -2.10 -7.43 10.13
C PRO A 56 -2.67 -8.34 9.05
N GLY A 57 -1.81 -9.17 8.42
CA GLY A 57 -2.13 -9.93 7.21
C GLY A 57 -3.42 -10.74 7.29
N ALA A 58 -3.65 -11.44 8.40
CA ALA A 58 -4.82 -12.31 8.58
C ALA A 58 -6.18 -11.55 8.58
N ARG A 59 -6.21 -10.25 8.80
CA ARG A 59 -7.44 -9.44 8.87
C ARG A 59 -7.49 -8.32 7.82
N ALA A 60 -6.51 -8.26 6.96
CA ALA A 60 -6.40 -7.19 5.97
C ALA A 60 -7.33 -7.39 4.77
N ALA A 61 -7.60 -8.64 4.38
CA ALA A 61 -8.48 -8.92 3.26
C ALA A 61 -9.88 -8.34 3.47
N GLY A 62 -10.38 -7.58 2.50
CA GLY A 62 -11.64 -6.85 2.57
C GLY A 62 -11.59 -5.56 3.41
N ALA A 63 -10.44 -5.19 3.97
CA ALA A 63 -10.30 -3.92 4.66
C ALA A 63 -10.25 -2.76 3.66
N ARG A 64 -10.96 -1.69 3.99
CA ARG A 64 -10.95 -0.43 3.23
C ARG A 64 -10.20 0.63 4.01
N VAL A 65 -9.13 1.16 3.42
CA VAL A 65 -8.28 2.18 4.03
C VAL A 65 -8.51 3.50 3.33
N ALA A 66 -8.85 4.54 4.07
CA ALA A 66 -9.09 5.88 3.55
C ALA A 66 -8.15 6.89 4.20
N LEU A 67 -7.44 7.67 3.39
CA LEU A 67 -6.67 8.84 3.82
C LEU A 67 -7.47 10.10 3.49
N ARG A 68 -7.84 10.87 4.52
CA ARG A 68 -8.53 12.14 4.40
C ARG A 68 -7.65 13.28 4.88
N ARG A 69 -7.50 14.31 4.05
CA ARG A 69 -6.70 15.50 4.33
C ARG A 69 -7.49 16.75 3.97
N ALA A 70 -7.40 17.79 4.80
CA ALA A 70 -8.15 19.03 4.58
C ALA A 70 -7.80 19.66 3.22
N GLY A 71 -8.82 20.02 2.44
CA GLY A 71 -8.68 20.66 1.13
C GLY A 71 -8.14 19.75 0.01
N LEU A 72 -8.02 18.46 0.24
CA LEU A 72 -7.56 17.48 -0.75
C LEU A 72 -8.61 16.38 -0.96
N PRO A 73 -8.67 15.76 -2.15
CA PRO A 73 -9.54 14.62 -2.37
C PRO A 73 -9.22 13.46 -1.45
N ASP A 74 -10.24 12.74 -1.02
CA ASP A 74 -10.08 11.48 -0.29
C ASP A 74 -9.37 10.46 -1.18
N GLN A 75 -8.38 9.77 -0.60
CA GLN A 75 -7.75 8.63 -1.25
C GLN A 75 -8.22 7.35 -0.55
N VAL A 76 -8.64 6.36 -1.32
CA VAL A 76 -9.18 5.11 -0.78
C VAL A 76 -8.54 3.92 -1.47
N VAL A 77 -8.11 2.95 -0.67
CA VAL A 77 -7.56 1.66 -1.11
C VAL A 77 -8.36 0.55 -0.43
N GLU A 78 -8.79 -0.43 -1.19
CA GLU A 78 -9.37 -1.67 -0.68
C GLU A 78 -8.36 -2.81 -0.82
N LEU A 79 -8.16 -3.58 0.25
CA LEU A 79 -7.20 -4.67 0.27
C LEU A 79 -7.88 -5.99 -0.07
N HIS A 80 -7.38 -6.64 -1.11
CA HIS A 80 -7.91 -7.92 -1.58
C HIS A 80 -6.95 -9.06 -1.28
N ALA A 81 -7.46 -10.26 -1.03
CA ALA A 81 -6.68 -11.49 -1.06
C ALA A 81 -6.67 -12.04 -2.50
N GLY A 82 -5.49 -12.45 -2.99
CA GLY A 82 -5.38 -13.06 -4.32
C GLY A 82 -5.59 -12.08 -5.48
N GLY A 83 -5.22 -10.82 -5.32
CA GLY A 83 -5.44 -9.76 -6.31
C GLY A 83 -4.60 -9.87 -7.59
N GLY A 84 -3.55 -10.69 -7.61
CA GLY A 84 -2.64 -10.85 -8.74
C GLY A 84 -2.61 -12.28 -9.30
N TYR A 85 -2.19 -12.43 -10.56
CA TYR A 85 -1.91 -13.74 -11.15
C TYR A 85 -0.60 -14.28 -10.57
N LEU A 86 -0.66 -15.41 -9.86
CA LEU A 86 0.48 -16.02 -9.15
C LEU A 86 1.23 -15.07 -8.19
N ALA A 87 0.56 -14.00 -7.75
CA ALA A 87 1.11 -13.04 -6.81
C ALA A 87 0.02 -12.50 -5.88
N GLN A 88 0.45 -12.02 -4.74
CA GLN A 88 -0.38 -11.27 -3.82
C GLN A 88 0.47 -10.15 -3.22
N ASP A 89 -0.06 -8.94 -3.22
CA ASP A 89 0.55 -7.83 -2.51
C ASP A 89 0.47 -8.04 -0.99
N GLY A 90 1.45 -7.47 -0.29
CA GLY A 90 1.40 -7.44 1.18
C GLY A 90 0.15 -6.71 1.69
N ALA A 91 -0.22 -6.99 2.93
CA ALA A 91 -1.35 -6.35 3.61
C ALA A 91 -1.08 -4.86 3.87
N THR A 92 -1.01 -4.05 2.82
CA THR A 92 -0.50 -2.69 2.85
C THR A 92 -1.27 -1.80 1.87
N ALA A 93 -1.75 -0.65 2.35
CA ALA A 93 -2.27 0.41 1.51
C ALA A 93 -1.20 1.48 1.28
N TRP A 94 -1.07 1.96 0.06
CA TRP A 94 -0.12 2.96 -0.38
C TRP A 94 -0.82 4.23 -0.83
N PHE A 95 -0.38 5.38 -0.32
CA PHE A 95 -0.95 6.68 -0.66
C PHE A 95 0.14 7.63 -1.14
N GLY A 96 0.01 8.15 -2.35
CA GLY A 96 0.84 9.25 -2.84
C GLY A 96 0.43 10.55 -2.15
N LEU A 97 1.39 11.22 -1.53
CA LEU A 97 1.13 12.45 -0.77
C LEU A 97 1.38 13.71 -1.59
N GLY A 98 2.10 13.60 -2.72
CA GLY A 98 2.63 14.76 -3.44
C GLY A 98 3.60 15.54 -2.55
N ASP A 99 3.68 16.84 -2.77
CA ASP A 99 4.54 17.76 -1.99
C ASP A 99 3.85 18.28 -0.73
N SER A 100 2.59 17.90 -0.54
CA SER A 100 1.73 18.41 0.53
C SER A 100 2.04 17.75 1.87
N GLY A 101 2.43 18.55 2.86
CA GLY A 101 2.55 18.17 4.27
C GLY A 101 1.24 18.28 5.06
N VAL A 102 0.09 18.29 4.39
CA VAL A 102 -1.22 18.48 5.03
C VAL A 102 -1.53 17.32 5.95
N ARG A 103 -1.84 17.67 7.20
CA ARG A 103 -2.30 16.73 8.23
C ARG A 103 -3.66 16.15 7.85
N GLY A 104 -3.99 15.01 8.44
CA GLY A 104 -5.24 14.34 8.15
C GLY A 104 -5.51 13.18 9.08
N LYS A 105 -6.31 12.25 8.57
CA LYS A 105 -6.73 11.05 9.29
C LYS A 105 -6.72 9.85 8.33
N VAL A 106 -6.20 8.75 8.81
CA VAL A 106 -6.36 7.44 8.19
C VAL A 106 -7.48 6.70 8.89
N SER A 107 -8.49 6.26 8.15
CA SER A 107 -9.57 5.40 8.65
C SER A 107 -9.46 4.03 8.00
N VAL A 108 -9.46 2.98 8.80
CA VAL A 108 -9.50 1.59 8.34
C VAL A 108 -10.83 1.01 8.72
N THR A 109 -11.64 0.62 7.74
CA THR A 109 -12.85 -0.17 7.95
C THR A 109 -12.50 -1.63 7.66
N TRP A 110 -12.60 -2.48 8.67
CA TRP A 110 -12.27 -3.89 8.57
C TRP A 110 -13.43 -4.68 7.96
N ALA A 111 -13.14 -5.86 7.43
CA ALA A 111 -14.16 -6.74 6.82
C ALA A 111 -15.31 -7.13 7.76
N ASP A 112 -15.07 -7.14 9.08
CA ASP A 112 -16.09 -7.39 10.11
C ASP A 112 -16.92 -6.14 10.48
N GLY A 113 -16.75 -5.03 9.76
CA GLY A 113 -17.45 -3.77 9.98
C GLY A 113 -16.87 -2.90 11.10
N THR A 114 -15.88 -3.37 11.85
CA THR A 114 -15.20 -2.54 12.85
C THR A 114 -14.33 -1.48 12.18
N ALA A 115 -14.01 -0.41 12.88
CA ALA A 115 -13.19 0.69 12.35
C ALA A 115 -12.03 1.03 13.28
N THR A 116 -10.93 1.45 12.69
CA THR A 116 -9.76 2.02 13.40
C THR A 116 -9.44 3.36 12.77
N GLU A 117 -9.21 4.37 13.60
CA GLU A 117 -8.79 5.69 13.15
C GLU A 117 -7.41 6.02 13.70
N LEU A 118 -6.55 6.55 12.83
CA LEU A 118 -5.19 6.95 13.15
C LEU A 118 -4.97 8.40 12.70
N PRO A 119 -4.41 9.27 13.56
CA PRO A 119 -4.02 10.60 13.12
C PRO A 119 -2.86 10.50 12.13
N PHE A 120 -2.87 11.36 11.12
CA PHE A 120 -1.78 11.53 10.18
C PHE A 120 -1.21 12.95 10.32
N ASP A 121 0.05 13.05 10.68
CA ASP A 121 0.75 14.32 10.97
C ASP A 121 1.23 15.07 9.71
N GLY A 122 1.02 14.50 8.53
CA GLY A 122 1.51 15.04 7.26
C GLY A 122 2.98 14.73 6.97
N LYS A 123 3.69 14.05 7.86
CA LYS A 123 5.14 13.78 7.75
C LYS A 123 5.49 12.29 7.83
N THR A 124 4.79 11.55 8.68
CA THR A 124 4.98 10.12 8.87
C THR A 124 4.86 9.37 7.54
N THR A 125 5.79 8.46 7.26
CA THR A 125 5.81 7.65 6.05
C THR A 125 5.24 6.26 6.25
N ILE A 126 5.22 5.75 7.49
CA ILE A 126 4.74 4.41 7.83
C ILE A 126 3.79 4.49 9.02
N LEU A 127 2.56 4.01 8.84
CA LEU A 127 1.59 3.76 9.90
C LEU A 127 1.28 2.26 10.00
N LYS A 128 1.00 1.80 11.21
CA LYS A 128 0.50 0.44 11.45
C LYS A 128 -0.89 0.54 12.03
N ALA A 129 -1.88 -0.02 11.35
CA ALA A 129 -3.24 -0.11 11.82
C ALA A 129 -3.49 -1.48 12.43
N THR A 130 -4.06 -1.51 13.63
CA THR A 130 -4.50 -2.74 14.29
C THR A 130 -5.99 -2.66 14.55
N PRO A 131 -6.75 -3.76 14.33
CA PRO A 131 -8.15 -3.76 14.69
C PRO A 131 -8.33 -3.56 16.19
N ALA A 132 -9.40 -2.87 16.58
CA ALA A 132 -9.81 -2.83 17.98
C ALA A 132 -10.02 -4.26 18.51
N ALA A 133 -9.68 -4.49 19.77
CA ALA A 133 -9.98 -5.74 20.44
C ALA A 133 -11.49 -5.97 20.36
N ARG A 134 -11.93 -7.17 19.94
CA ARG A 134 -13.35 -7.53 20.04
C ARG A 134 -13.74 -7.52 21.51
N SER A 135 -14.67 -6.66 21.88
CA SER A 135 -15.36 -6.81 23.16
C SER A 135 -16.03 -8.19 23.13
N ALA A 136 -15.55 -9.12 23.97
CA ALA A 136 -16.24 -10.39 24.19
C ALA A 136 -17.53 -10.06 24.96
N THR A 137 -18.60 -9.77 24.22
CA THR A 137 -19.94 -9.81 24.82
C THR A 137 -20.26 -11.30 24.99
N ARG A 138 -20.25 -11.77 26.23
CA ARG A 138 -20.81 -13.05 26.65
C ARG A 138 -22.34 -12.99 26.58
#